data_fc6987b5b4ec032e7b2e13b88d7754c9
#
_entry.id   fc6987b5b4ec032e7b2e13b88d7754c9
#
_cell.length_a   1.000
_cell.length_b   1.000
_cell.length_c   1.000
_cell.angle_alpha   90.00
_cell.angle_beta   90.00
_cell.angle_gamma   90.00
#
_symmetry.space_group_name_H-M   'P 1'
#
loop_
_entity.id
_entity.type
_entity.pdbx_description
1 polymer ?
#
loop_
_entity_poly.entity_id
_entity_poly.type
_entity_poly.pdbx_seq_one_letter_code
_entity_poly.pdbx_strand_id
1 'polypeptide(L)'
;KMKYLETYNASEGFFGLQDDPEDASMLLMLDYGVYYEFLPMSELGKTKPRTLLLEEVETGVNYALIITTNGGLWRYMIGDTIQFTSVKPYKFRITGRTKLFINAFGEELIIDNATEALKRACAETGADVYEFTAAPVFMEEGKKGAHEWLIELNTPPADPEYFAGILDQELQKLNSDYEAKRLLSLERLRLHIARPG
;
A
#
# COMPACT_ATOMS: atom_id res chain seq x y z
N LYS A 1 25.75 -10.52 17.71
CA LYS A 1 24.78 -10.05 16.71
C LYS A 1 23.52 -9.64 17.46
N MET A 2 23.04 -8.40 17.27
CA MET A 2 21.83 -7.90 17.92
C MET A 2 20.63 -8.65 17.32
N LYS A 3 19.69 -9.10 18.16
CA LYS A 3 18.41 -9.67 17.70
C LYS A 3 17.39 -8.55 17.66
N TYR A 4 16.59 -8.51 16.62
CA TYR A 4 15.48 -7.58 16.43
C TYR A 4 14.18 -8.35 16.55
N LEU A 5 13.17 -7.71 17.12
CA LEU A 5 11.78 -8.19 17.15
C LEU A 5 10.93 -7.16 16.43
N GLU A 6 10.01 -7.62 15.61
CA GLU A 6 9.08 -6.76 14.88
C GLU A 6 7.90 -6.38 15.76
N THR A 7 7.38 -5.17 15.51
CA THR A 7 6.18 -4.66 16.14
C THR A 7 5.24 -4.12 15.07
N TYR A 8 3.94 -4.28 15.28
CA TYR A 8 2.93 -3.64 14.47
C TYR A 8 2.27 -2.52 15.27
N ASN A 9 2.68 -1.30 14.95
CA ASN A 9 2.11 -0.07 15.50
C ASN A 9 1.79 0.91 14.36
N ALA A 10 0.77 1.72 14.58
CA ALA A 10 0.36 2.81 13.72
C ALA A 10 -0.01 4.02 14.60
N SER A 11 -0.35 5.14 13.98
CA SER A 11 -0.86 6.33 14.71
C SER A 11 -2.11 6.00 15.52
N GLU A 12 -2.88 5.00 15.07
CA GLU A 12 -4.15 4.55 15.64
C GLU A 12 -3.97 3.61 16.84
N GLY A 13 -2.83 2.96 17.00
CA GLY A 13 -2.59 2.06 18.12
C GLY A 13 -1.43 1.10 17.96
N PHE A 14 -1.27 0.23 18.97
CA PHE A 14 -0.28 -0.84 18.99
C PHE A 14 -1.01 -2.19 18.91
N PHE A 15 -0.73 -2.98 17.87
CA PHE A 15 -1.57 -4.14 17.51
C PHE A 15 -0.86 -5.48 17.60
N GLY A 16 0.46 -5.49 17.44
CA GLY A 16 1.19 -6.74 17.44
C GLY A 16 2.64 -6.63 17.88
N LEU A 17 3.13 -7.71 18.45
CA LEU A 17 4.52 -7.86 18.89
C LEU A 17 5.01 -9.26 18.53
N GLN A 18 6.15 -9.37 17.87
CA GLN A 18 6.87 -10.62 17.71
C GLN A 18 7.38 -11.07 19.07
N ASP A 19 6.94 -12.22 19.55
CA ASP A 19 7.27 -12.78 20.87
C ASP A 19 8.37 -13.87 20.81
N ASP A 20 8.65 -14.38 19.61
CA ASP A 20 9.68 -15.38 19.33
C ASP A 20 10.58 -14.93 18.17
N PRO A 21 11.89 -14.76 18.37
CA PRO A 21 12.82 -14.37 17.30
C PRO A 21 12.91 -15.34 16.12
N GLU A 22 12.50 -16.58 16.33
CA GLU A 22 12.52 -17.66 15.31
C GLU A 22 11.17 -17.78 14.57
N ASP A 23 10.10 -17.13 15.07
CA ASP A 23 8.79 -17.05 14.44
C ASP A 23 8.51 -15.62 13.99
N ALA A 24 8.45 -15.38 12.68
CA ALA A 24 8.14 -14.06 12.10
C ALA A 24 6.69 -13.60 12.29
N SER A 25 5.86 -14.38 13.00
CA SER A 25 4.49 -13.99 13.34
C SER A 25 4.48 -13.13 14.60
N MET A 26 3.52 -12.20 14.65
CA MET A 26 3.31 -11.33 15.80
C MET A 26 2.11 -11.79 16.62
N LEU A 27 2.23 -11.73 17.94
CA LEU A 27 1.13 -11.92 18.87
C LEU A 27 0.16 -10.74 18.76
N LEU A 28 -1.15 -10.99 18.65
CA LEU A 28 -2.16 -9.95 18.63
C LEU A 28 -2.37 -9.38 20.04
N MET A 29 -2.26 -8.06 20.18
CA MET A 29 -2.44 -7.37 21.45
C MET A 29 -3.92 -7.16 21.76
N LEU A 30 -4.49 -7.96 22.66
CA LEU A 30 -5.93 -7.96 22.97
C LEU A 30 -6.31 -7.06 24.14
N ASP A 31 -5.36 -6.64 24.95
CA ASP A 31 -5.56 -5.94 26.23
C ASP A 31 -5.21 -4.44 26.19
N TYR A 32 -4.99 -3.90 24.99
CA TYR A 32 -4.60 -2.49 24.79
C TYR A 32 -5.80 -1.57 24.48
N GLY A 33 -7.03 -1.99 24.81
CA GLY A 33 -8.22 -1.17 24.61
C GLY A 33 -8.66 -1.02 23.16
N VAL A 34 -8.25 -1.97 22.31
CA VAL A 34 -8.65 -2.03 20.91
C VAL A 34 -9.65 -3.18 20.73
N TYR A 35 -10.81 -2.87 20.16
CA TYR A 35 -11.77 -3.87 19.71
C TYR A 35 -11.53 -4.13 18.23
N TYR A 36 -11.32 -5.40 17.87
CA TYR A 36 -10.97 -5.83 16.53
C TYR A 36 -12.15 -6.46 15.80
N GLU A 37 -12.28 -6.09 14.54
CA GLU A 37 -13.11 -6.78 13.54
C GLU A 37 -12.23 -7.12 12.33
N PHE A 38 -12.51 -8.23 11.69
CA PHE A 38 -11.73 -8.74 10.58
C PHE A 38 -12.62 -8.86 9.35
N LEU A 39 -12.28 -8.11 8.30
CA LEU A 39 -13.00 -8.15 7.03
C LEU A 39 -12.27 -9.10 6.07
N PRO A 40 -12.85 -10.27 5.73
CA PRO A 40 -12.26 -11.13 4.71
C PRO A 40 -12.07 -10.35 3.41
N MET A 41 -10.94 -10.52 2.74
CA MET A 41 -10.68 -9.80 1.48
C MET A 41 -11.72 -10.11 0.39
N SER A 42 -12.39 -11.24 0.44
CA SER A 42 -13.53 -11.60 -0.41
C SER A 42 -14.81 -10.76 -0.17
N GLU A 43 -14.87 -10.06 0.96
CA GLU A 43 -15.97 -9.15 1.31
C GLU A 43 -15.65 -7.68 0.97
N LEU A 44 -14.38 -7.37 0.69
CA LEU A 44 -13.96 -6.00 0.39
C LEU A 44 -14.66 -5.48 -0.88
N GLY A 45 -15.20 -4.25 -0.79
CA GLY A 45 -15.94 -3.62 -1.89
C GLY A 45 -17.41 -4.02 -2.03
N LYS A 46 -17.92 -4.98 -1.25
CA LYS A 46 -19.35 -5.31 -1.25
C LYS A 46 -20.17 -4.19 -0.60
N THR A 47 -21.41 -4.03 -1.05
CA THR A 47 -22.35 -3.02 -0.51
C THR A 47 -22.66 -3.23 0.98
N LYS A 48 -22.66 -4.49 1.44
CA LYS A 48 -22.88 -4.90 2.83
C LYS A 48 -21.85 -5.96 3.20
N PRO A 49 -20.60 -5.57 3.45
CA PRO A 49 -19.56 -6.53 3.79
C PRO A 49 -19.82 -7.12 5.16
N ARG A 50 -19.57 -8.42 5.32
CA ARG A 50 -19.61 -9.09 6.61
C ARG A 50 -18.23 -9.03 7.26
N THR A 51 -18.13 -8.44 8.44
CA THR A 51 -16.96 -8.55 9.31
C THR A 51 -17.07 -9.75 10.24
N LEU A 52 -15.97 -10.30 10.65
CA LEU A 52 -15.84 -11.39 11.60
C LEU A 52 -15.28 -10.88 12.93
N LEU A 53 -15.67 -11.51 14.00
CA LEU A 53 -15.07 -11.33 15.32
C LEU A 53 -13.84 -12.23 15.48
N LEU A 54 -13.08 -12.02 16.55
CA LEU A 54 -11.82 -12.75 16.78
C LEU A 54 -11.99 -14.27 16.86
N GLU A 55 -13.09 -14.73 17.45
CA GLU A 55 -13.42 -16.16 17.56
C GLU A 55 -13.86 -16.81 16.24
N GLU A 56 -14.15 -16.01 15.23
CA GLU A 56 -14.59 -16.49 13.90
C GLU A 56 -13.46 -16.52 12.86
N VAL A 57 -12.26 -16.03 13.20
CA VAL A 57 -11.15 -15.99 12.25
C VAL A 57 -10.52 -17.37 12.04
N GLU A 58 -10.02 -17.58 10.84
CA GLU A 58 -9.35 -18.82 10.43
C GLU A 58 -7.91 -18.53 10.00
N THR A 59 -7.03 -19.51 10.20
CA THR A 59 -5.66 -19.44 9.68
C THR A 59 -5.63 -19.52 8.16
N GLY A 60 -4.69 -18.79 7.55
CA GLY A 60 -4.51 -18.82 6.09
C GLY A 60 -5.47 -17.93 5.30
N VAL A 61 -6.48 -17.34 5.93
CA VAL A 61 -7.39 -16.38 5.31
C VAL A 61 -6.83 -14.96 5.48
N ASN A 62 -6.91 -14.14 4.43
CA ASN A 62 -6.44 -12.76 4.44
C ASN A 62 -7.59 -11.80 4.82
N TYR A 63 -7.33 -10.95 5.81
CA TYR A 63 -8.31 -10.02 6.38
C TYR A 63 -7.81 -8.58 6.33
N ALA A 64 -8.68 -7.64 6.00
CA ALA A 64 -8.46 -6.23 6.32
C ALA A 64 -8.78 -5.99 7.81
N LEU A 65 -7.90 -5.27 8.49
CA LEU A 65 -8.05 -4.97 9.92
C LEU A 65 -8.95 -3.76 10.12
N ILE A 66 -10.00 -3.94 10.94
CA ILE A 66 -10.92 -2.88 11.37
C ILE A 66 -10.82 -2.77 12.88
N ILE A 67 -10.71 -1.55 13.38
CA ILE A 67 -10.54 -1.28 14.80
C ILE A 67 -11.58 -0.30 15.33
N THR A 68 -11.95 -0.49 16.59
CA THR A 68 -12.65 0.49 17.40
C THR A 68 -11.81 0.74 18.65
N THR A 69 -11.49 1.99 18.96
CA THR A 69 -10.61 2.34 20.07
C THR A 69 -11.29 3.27 21.07
N ASN A 70 -10.81 3.27 22.30
CA ASN A 70 -11.21 4.23 23.33
C ASN A 70 -10.78 5.68 23.02
N GLY A 71 -9.87 5.88 22.07
CA GLY A 71 -9.47 7.19 21.55
C GLY A 71 -10.47 7.81 20.56
N GLY A 72 -11.60 7.14 20.27
CA GLY A 72 -12.68 7.70 19.45
C GLY A 72 -12.77 7.21 18.02
N LEU A 73 -11.95 6.22 17.62
CA LEU A 73 -12.11 5.56 16.32
C LEU A 73 -13.24 4.53 16.41
N TRP A 74 -14.17 4.58 15.46
CA TRP A 74 -15.30 3.66 15.40
C TRP A 74 -15.27 2.91 14.07
N ARG A 75 -15.06 1.57 14.13
CA ARG A 75 -15.00 0.68 12.97
C ARG A 75 -14.10 1.24 11.86
N TYR A 76 -12.93 1.73 12.25
CA TYR A 76 -11.97 2.35 11.36
C TYR A 76 -11.14 1.27 10.64
N MET A 77 -11.13 1.30 9.32
CA MET A 77 -10.29 0.41 8.50
C MET A 77 -8.91 1.05 8.38
N ILE A 78 -7.89 0.45 9.01
CA ILE A 78 -6.51 0.95 8.99
C ILE A 78 -5.93 0.91 7.58
N GLY A 79 -6.42 -0.01 6.75
CA GLY A 79 -5.92 -0.21 5.39
C GLY A 79 -4.90 -1.34 5.27
N ASP A 80 -4.40 -1.88 6.38
CA ASP A 80 -3.50 -3.03 6.35
C ASP A 80 -4.28 -4.34 6.27
N THR A 81 -3.65 -5.35 5.65
CA THR A 81 -4.16 -6.71 5.60
C THR A 81 -3.26 -7.64 6.41
N ILE A 82 -3.89 -8.58 7.10
CA ILE A 82 -3.24 -9.57 7.96
C ILE A 82 -3.73 -10.96 7.64
N GLN A 83 -2.92 -11.95 7.97
CA GLN A 83 -3.29 -13.36 7.91
C GLN A 83 -2.90 -14.04 9.22
N PHE A 84 -3.85 -14.72 9.85
CA PHE A 84 -3.55 -15.49 11.06
C PHE A 84 -2.71 -16.72 10.72
N THR A 85 -1.64 -16.92 11.48
CA THR A 85 -0.78 -18.10 11.46
C THR A 85 -1.12 -19.07 12.56
N SER A 86 -1.75 -18.56 13.65
CA SER A 86 -2.29 -19.34 14.76
C SER A 86 -3.50 -18.63 15.35
N VAL A 87 -4.44 -19.39 15.92
CA VAL A 87 -5.60 -18.88 16.68
C VAL A 87 -5.53 -19.23 18.18
N LYS A 88 -4.46 -19.92 18.60
CA LYS A 88 -4.19 -20.27 20.02
C LYS A 88 -2.68 -20.36 20.26
N PRO A 89 -2.01 -19.30 20.70
CA PRO A 89 -2.49 -17.91 20.79
C PRO A 89 -2.77 -17.30 19.40
N TYR A 90 -3.46 -16.16 19.37
CA TYR A 90 -3.68 -15.44 18.12
C TYR A 90 -2.39 -14.80 17.65
N LYS A 91 -1.82 -15.38 16.59
CA LYS A 91 -0.63 -14.86 15.92
C LYS A 91 -0.95 -14.58 14.46
N PHE A 92 -0.37 -13.52 13.92
CA PHE A 92 -0.61 -13.08 12.55
C PHE A 92 0.66 -12.54 11.89
N ARG A 93 0.59 -12.41 10.59
CA ARG A 93 1.55 -11.66 9.76
C ARG A 93 0.82 -10.57 8.99
N ILE A 94 1.48 -9.45 8.77
CA ILE A 94 1.02 -8.44 7.83
C ILE A 94 1.27 -8.98 6.43
N THR A 95 0.26 -8.94 5.58
CA THR A 95 0.30 -9.49 4.21
C THR A 95 0.30 -8.41 3.14
N GLY A 96 -0.01 -7.16 3.51
CA GLY A 96 -0.07 -6.05 2.58
C GLY A 96 -1.08 -5.00 3.00
N ARG A 97 -1.74 -4.40 2.00
CA ARG A 97 -2.75 -3.36 2.22
C ARG A 97 -3.99 -3.59 1.37
N THR A 98 -5.11 -3.03 1.82
CA THR A 98 -6.40 -3.08 1.09
C THR A 98 -6.39 -2.28 -0.21
N LYS A 99 -5.49 -1.30 -0.30
CA LYS A 99 -5.20 -0.55 -1.52
C LYS A 99 -3.74 -0.71 -1.86
N LEU A 100 -3.44 -0.94 -3.13
CA LEU A 100 -2.08 -0.89 -3.64
C LEU A 100 -1.60 0.56 -3.63
N PHE A 101 -0.41 0.80 -3.08
CA PHE A 101 0.23 2.12 -3.11
C PHE A 101 1.74 1.99 -2.94
N ILE A 102 2.46 3.02 -3.38
CA ILE A 102 3.88 3.19 -3.15
C ILE A 102 4.04 4.18 -2.00
N ASN A 103 4.78 3.78 -0.98
CA ASN A 103 5.07 4.61 0.19
C ASN A 103 6.51 4.41 0.68
N ALA A 104 7.46 4.37 -0.25
CA ALA A 104 8.87 4.14 0.08
C ALA A 104 9.54 5.36 0.71
N PHE A 105 9.01 6.55 0.48
CA PHE A 105 9.55 7.84 0.92
C PHE A 105 8.52 8.66 1.72
N GLY A 106 7.36 8.08 2.06
CA GLY A 106 6.24 8.76 2.73
C GLY A 106 5.35 9.53 1.76
N GLU A 107 5.26 9.11 0.50
CA GLU A 107 4.46 9.74 -0.56
C GLU A 107 3.03 9.20 -0.66
N GLU A 108 2.73 8.05 -0.04
CA GLU A 108 1.40 7.40 -0.03
C GLU A 108 0.66 7.43 -1.37
N LEU A 109 1.39 7.16 -2.46
CA LEU A 109 0.84 7.18 -3.82
C LEU A 109 -0.06 5.96 -4.04
N ILE A 110 -1.37 6.14 -3.94
CA ILE A 110 -2.36 5.07 -4.10
C ILE A 110 -2.64 4.76 -5.58
N ILE A 111 -3.17 3.55 -5.84
CA ILE A 111 -3.49 3.09 -7.20
C ILE A 111 -4.48 4.04 -7.91
N ASP A 112 -5.40 4.66 -7.18
CA ASP A 112 -6.37 5.61 -7.74
C ASP A 112 -5.67 6.85 -8.30
N ASN A 113 -4.62 7.37 -7.62
CA ASN A 113 -3.80 8.46 -8.12
C ASN A 113 -3.07 8.06 -9.40
N ALA A 114 -2.47 6.87 -9.42
CA ALA A 114 -1.76 6.33 -10.57
C ALA A 114 -2.69 6.18 -11.79
N THR A 115 -3.86 5.59 -11.58
CA THR A 115 -4.86 5.37 -12.65
C THR A 115 -5.38 6.68 -13.23
N GLU A 116 -5.72 7.64 -12.37
CA GLU A 116 -6.22 8.95 -12.84
C GLU A 116 -5.13 9.76 -13.53
N ALA A 117 -3.88 9.74 -13.03
CA ALA A 117 -2.75 10.41 -13.68
C ALA A 117 -2.46 9.82 -15.06
N LEU A 118 -2.45 8.49 -15.19
CA LEU A 118 -2.29 7.81 -16.47
C LEU A 118 -3.40 8.17 -17.46
N LYS A 119 -4.67 8.17 -17.00
CA LYS A 119 -5.80 8.55 -17.83
C LYS A 119 -5.64 9.96 -18.40
N ARG A 120 -5.18 10.92 -17.59
CA ARG A 120 -4.93 12.30 -18.04
C ARG A 120 -3.76 12.37 -19.00
N ALA A 121 -2.66 11.67 -18.72
CA ALA A 121 -1.52 11.59 -19.60
C ALA A 121 -1.89 10.99 -20.97
N CYS A 122 -2.69 9.92 -20.98
CA CYS A 122 -3.23 9.32 -22.20
C CYS A 122 -4.11 10.30 -22.99
N ALA A 123 -5.02 11.01 -22.32
CA ALA A 123 -5.91 11.98 -22.97
C ALA A 123 -5.14 13.10 -23.65
N GLU A 124 -4.01 13.55 -23.09
CA GLU A 124 -3.19 14.63 -23.65
C GLU A 124 -2.27 14.16 -24.79
N THR A 125 -1.77 12.92 -24.71
CA THR A 125 -0.75 12.42 -25.65
C THR A 125 -1.30 11.50 -26.72
N GLY A 126 -2.57 11.09 -26.63
CA GLY A 126 -3.18 10.11 -27.51
C GLY A 126 -2.70 8.66 -27.27
N ALA A 127 -1.96 8.42 -26.18
CA ALA A 127 -1.53 7.08 -25.79
C ALA A 127 -2.70 6.26 -25.24
N ASP A 128 -2.59 4.93 -25.31
CA ASP A 128 -3.54 4.00 -24.70
C ASP A 128 -2.77 2.94 -23.90
N VAL A 129 -2.99 2.93 -22.60
CA VAL A 129 -2.32 2.02 -21.64
C VAL A 129 -3.13 0.76 -21.51
N TYR A 130 -2.48 -0.41 -21.71
CA TYR A 130 -3.05 -1.72 -21.47
C TYR A 130 -2.89 -2.14 -20.02
N GLU A 131 -1.65 -2.10 -19.50
CA GLU A 131 -1.30 -2.51 -18.14
C GLU A 131 -0.12 -1.70 -17.62
N PHE A 132 0.02 -1.56 -16.31
CA PHE A 132 1.16 -0.89 -15.71
C PHE A 132 1.53 -1.47 -14.35
N THR A 133 2.77 -1.28 -13.98
CA THR A 133 3.27 -1.45 -12.61
C THR A 133 4.26 -0.36 -12.28
N ALA A 134 4.41 -0.07 -10.99
CA ALA A 134 5.40 0.89 -10.54
C ALA A 134 6.08 0.38 -9.25
N ALA A 135 7.34 0.71 -9.11
CA ALA A 135 8.16 0.33 -7.98
C ALA A 135 9.06 1.50 -7.52
N PRO A 136 9.42 1.56 -6.24
CA PRO A 136 10.37 2.55 -5.76
C PRO A 136 11.80 2.19 -6.16
N VAL A 137 12.57 3.19 -6.56
CA VAL A 137 14.03 3.14 -6.65
C VAL A 137 14.59 3.83 -5.43
N PHE A 138 15.17 3.06 -4.52
CA PHE A 138 15.65 3.59 -3.24
C PHE A 138 16.82 4.56 -3.40
N MET A 139 16.92 5.48 -2.45
CA MET A 139 18.02 6.44 -2.39
C MET A 139 19.36 5.72 -2.18
N GLU A 140 20.35 6.12 -2.95
CA GLU A 140 21.77 5.77 -2.75
C GLU A 140 22.49 6.99 -2.19
N GLU A 141 23.73 6.78 -1.69
CA GLU A 141 24.54 7.87 -1.15
C GLU A 141 24.73 8.99 -2.21
N GLY A 142 24.28 10.19 -1.88
CA GLY A 142 24.34 11.36 -2.76
C GLY A 142 23.32 11.42 -3.89
N LYS A 143 22.36 10.47 -3.98
CA LYS A 143 21.31 10.45 -5.00
C LYS A 143 19.92 10.46 -4.38
N LYS A 144 18.97 11.10 -5.04
CA LYS A 144 17.55 11.04 -4.68
C LYS A 144 16.96 9.68 -5.07
N GLY A 145 15.85 9.31 -4.44
CA GLY A 145 15.01 8.19 -4.88
C GLY A 145 14.21 8.53 -6.12
N ALA A 146 13.54 7.54 -6.69
CA ALA A 146 12.64 7.72 -7.83
C ALA A 146 11.52 6.68 -7.79
N HIS A 147 10.48 6.89 -8.61
CA HIS A 147 9.59 5.81 -9.01
C HIS A 147 9.95 5.31 -10.40
N GLU A 148 10.01 4.02 -10.57
CA GLU A 148 10.21 3.34 -11.84
C GLU A 148 8.89 2.75 -12.30
N TRP A 149 8.46 3.13 -13.50
CA TRP A 149 7.18 2.74 -14.07
C TRP A 149 7.42 1.87 -15.30
N LEU A 150 6.84 0.68 -15.31
CA LEU A 150 6.80 -0.20 -16.45
C LEU A 150 5.37 -0.20 -16.98
N ILE A 151 5.19 0.26 -18.23
CA ILE A 151 3.89 0.44 -18.85
C ILE A 151 3.82 -0.32 -20.15
N GLU A 152 2.81 -1.18 -20.30
CA GLU A 152 2.44 -1.80 -21.59
C GLU A 152 1.37 -0.95 -22.27
N LEU A 153 1.57 -0.68 -23.56
CA LEU A 153 0.73 0.25 -24.33
C LEU A 153 0.06 -0.47 -25.50
N ASN A 154 -1.23 -0.28 -25.66
CA ASN A 154 -1.95 -0.59 -26.90
C ASN A 154 -1.56 0.41 -28.00
N THR A 155 -1.45 1.70 -27.64
CA THR A 155 -1.03 2.77 -28.55
C THR A 155 0.06 3.59 -27.86
N PRO A 156 1.30 3.61 -28.36
CA PRO A 156 2.38 4.38 -27.77
C PRO A 156 2.20 5.89 -28.04
N PRO A 157 2.65 6.76 -27.10
CA PRO A 157 2.70 8.18 -27.33
C PRO A 157 3.76 8.53 -28.40
N ALA A 158 3.56 9.63 -29.13
CA ALA A 158 4.53 10.12 -30.10
C ALA A 158 5.88 10.49 -29.45
N ASP A 159 5.83 11.01 -28.21
CA ASP A 159 6.98 11.38 -27.39
C ASP A 159 6.85 10.74 -25.99
N PRO A 160 7.58 9.65 -25.69
CA PRO A 160 7.57 9.02 -24.38
C PRO A 160 8.06 9.91 -23.25
N GLU A 161 9.00 10.82 -23.49
CA GLU A 161 9.51 11.74 -22.48
C GLU A 161 8.48 12.81 -22.12
N TYR A 162 7.73 13.27 -23.11
CA TYR A 162 6.61 14.18 -22.89
C TYR A 162 5.50 13.49 -22.08
N PHE A 163 5.13 12.25 -22.45
CA PHE A 163 4.17 11.44 -21.70
C PHE A 163 4.60 11.26 -20.22
N ALA A 164 5.86 10.89 -19.98
CA ALA A 164 6.40 10.76 -18.62
C ALA A 164 6.37 12.09 -17.84
N GLY A 165 6.56 13.23 -18.54
CA GLY A 165 6.45 14.56 -17.96
C GLY A 165 5.04 14.89 -17.51
N ILE A 166 4.04 14.63 -18.34
CA ILE A 166 2.64 14.81 -17.98
C ILE A 166 2.23 13.88 -16.85
N LEU A 167 2.60 12.61 -16.91
CA LEU A 167 2.32 11.64 -15.84
C LEU A 167 2.85 12.13 -14.49
N ASP A 168 4.12 12.54 -14.43
CA ASP A 168 4.73 13.07 -13.20
C ASP A 168 4.03 14.33 -12.67
N GLN A 169 3.64 15.25 -13.56
CA GLN A 169 2.90 16.45 -13.19
C GLN A 169 1.50 16.15 -12.66
N GLU A 170 0.78 15.21 -13.28
CA GLU A 170 -0.54 14.83 -12.83
C GLU A 170 -0.50 14.07 -11.50
N LEU A 171 0.53 13.25 -11.26
CA LEU A 171 0.75 12.62 -9.96
C LEU A 171 0.99 13.67 -8.87
N GLN A 172 1.77 14.71 -9.12
CA GLN A 172 1.98 15.81 -8.17
C GLN A 172 0.69 16.57 -7.87
N LYS A 173 -0.16 16.83 -8.87
CA LYS A 173 -1.47 17.50 -8.67
C LYS A 173 -2.47 16.65 -7.88
N LEU A 174 -2.41 15.31 -8.00
CA LEU A 174 -3.34 14.38 -7.38
C LEU A 174 -2.90 13.94 -5.97
N ASN A 175 -1.63 14.12 -5.62
CA ASN A 175 -1.09 13.66 -4.36
C ASN A 175 -0.06 14.67 -3.82
N SER A 176 -0.46 15.39 -2.77
CA SER A 176 0.37 16.43 -2.13
C SER A 176 1.64 15.91 -1.48
N ASP A 177 1.62 14.67 -0.99
CA ASP A 177 2.79 14.05 -0.38
C ASP A 177 3.81 13.68 -1.47
N TYR A 178 3.35 13.17 -2.61
CA TYR A 178 4.21 12.96 -3.77
C TYR A 178 4.81 14.28 -4.26
N GLU A 179 4.02 15.37 -4.37
CA GLU A 179 4.52 16.70 -4.72
C GLU A 179 5.61 17.16 -3.77
N ALA A 180 5.37 17.06 -2.45
CA ALA A 180 6.36 17.43 -1.43
C ALA A 180 7.65 16.61 -1.55
N LYS A 181 7.55 15.31 -1.80
CA LYS A 181 8.73 14.44 -1.98
C LYS A 181 9.49 14.74 -3.28
N ARG A 182 8.79 15.10 -4.37
CA ARG A 182 9.43 15.55 -5.62
C ARG A 182 10.31 16.79 -5.43
N LEU A 183 9.95 17.67 -4.52
CA LEU A 183 10.77 18.83 -4.17
C LEU A 183 12.02 18.45 -3.37
N LEU A 184 11.91 17.49 -2.46
CA LEU A 184 12.92 17.19 -1.45
C LEU A 184 13.80 15.97 -1.78
N SER A 185 13.17 14.81 -1.99
CA SER A 185 13.84 13.49 -1.94
C SER A 185 13.65 12.63 -3.18
N LEU A 186 12.70 12.96 -4.05
CA LEU A 186 12.43 12.20 -5.28
C LEU A 186 12.91 12.94 -6.53
N GLU A 187 13.52 12.19 -7.45
CA GLU A 187 13.70 12.60 -8.84
C GLU A 187 12.40 12.39 -9.63
N ARG A 188 12.36 12.92 -10.86
CA ARG A 188 11.29 12.61 -11.81
C ARG A 188 11.19 11.09 -11.99
N LEU A 189 9.95 10.59 -12.16
CA LEU A 189 9.72 9.19 -12.45
C LEU A 189 10.50 8.71 -13.69
N ARG A 190 10.89 7.44 -13.68
CA ARG A 190 11.55 6.75 -14.79
C ARG A 190 10.52 5.88 -15.49
N LEU A 191 10.36 6.09 -16.80
CA LEU A 191 9.40 5.35 -17.61
C LEU A 191 10.11 4.28 -18.43
N HIS A 192 9.59 3.06 -18.36
CA HIS A 192 9.94 1.94 -19.23
C HIS A 192 8.69 1.48 -19.98
N ILE A 193 8.78 1.37 -21.29
CA ILE A 193 7.69 0.84 -22.11
C ILE A 193 7.94 -0.65 -22.33
N ALA A 194 7.00 -1.48 -21.83
CA ALA A 194 7.03 -2.91 -22.08
C ALA A 194 6.63 -3.21 -23.53
N ARG A 195 7.22 -4.27 -24.08
CA ARG A 195 6.76 -4.82 -25.36
C ARG A 195 5.50 -5.63 -25.09
N PRO A 196 4.48 -5.55 -25.98
CA PRO A 196 3.31 -6.42 -25.89
C PRO A 196 3.75 -7.89 -25.90
N GLY A 197 3.17 -8.69 -24.97
CA GLY A 197 3.44 -10.12 -24.86
C GLY A 197 2.80 -10.92 -26.01
#